data_643275e4de3ef70b635dc934ef47ec24
#
_entry.id   643275e4de3ef70b635dc934ef47ec24
#
_cell.length_a   1.000
_cell.length_b   1.000
_cell.length_c   1.000
_cell.angle_alpha   90.00
_cell.angle_beta   90.00
_cell.angle_gamma   90.00
#
_symmetry.space_group_name_H-M   'P 1'
#
loop_
_entity.id
_entity.type
_entity.pdbx_description
1 polymer ?
#
loop_
_entity_poly.entity_id
_entity_poly.type
_entity_poly.pdbx_seq_one_letter_code
_entity_poly.pdbx_strand_id
1 'polypeptide(L)'
;MPLLGATGGGSAKGFGALANLGYFIRNSLRFRGSNSAYLNRTLTTPTNNKIWTWSAWVKRGTLTSSSQQHFFNYWTGSNGQSGVLFSANTDTIEFFDYTGSYGYQLVTTQVFRDPSAWYHFVIAVDTTQATSSNRIKMYINGTQVTAFSTSTYPSQNYNTLINSANAHYIGRRGDANGYFDGYMGEINFIDGQALTPSSFGKTDAVTGQWIPKKFAGTYGTNGFYLKFADASAATAAAIGKDSSPNGNNWTPNNISVTAGATYDAMTDSPTLSAAASNYCTINPLLDLQTYATYSEGNLKVSTTAASGFSQRQQSNGTMAIPSSGKWYFAANASDCGIAMANDDPNRTQYGASILTTHVRYQSTGSVLLNGNSYATVASFTSSDEVGLAIDMDALTVGVYKNGSLLTTVTGVTSGFTYYPMTVGNSSATAYTAFWNFGQRPFAYTPPTGYKALNTFNLP
;
A
#
# COMPACT_ATOMS: atom_id res chain seq x y z
N MET A 1 -13.84 7.01 -11.17
CA MET A 1 -12.89 5.97 -11.57
C MET A 1 -13.66 4.66 -11.69
N PRO A 2 -13.59 3.90 -12.78
CA PRO A 2 -14.34 2.66 -12.85
C PRO A 2 -13.77 1.68 -11.83
N LEU A 3 -14.59 1.29 -10.86
CA LEU A 3 -14.42 0.02 -10.17
C LEU A 3 -14.24 -1.04 -11.26
N LEU A 4 -13.16 -1.82 -11.20
CA LEU A 4 -13.02 -3.03 -12.00
C LEU A 4 -14.12 -4.00 -11.54
N GLY A 5 -15.32 -3.82 -12.09
CA GLY A 5 -16.43 -4.70 -11.86
C GLY A 5 -16.14 -6.07 -12.46
N ALA A 6 -16.55 -7.13 -11.77
CA ALA A 6 -16.38 -8.53 -12.17
C ALA A 6 -17.08 -8.91 -13.51
N THR A 7 -17.66 -7.97 -14.23
CA THR A 7 -18.38 -8.19 -15.50
C THR A 7 -17.57 -7.93 -16.76
N GLY A 8 -16.29 -7.58 -16.66
CA GLY A 8 -15.39 -7.34 -17.78
C GLY A 8 -14.70 -8.61 -18.31
N GLY A 9 -15.43 -9.66 -18.57
CA GLY A 9 -14.88 -10.98 -18.99
C GLY A 9 -14.19 -11.03 -20.36
N GLY A 10 -13.91 -9.90 -21.00
CA GLY A 10 -13.21 -9.86 -22.30
C GLY A 10 -11.82 -9.22 -22.28
N SER A 11 -11.56 -8.31 -21.32
CA SER A 11 -10.34 -7.49 -21.33
C SER A 11 -9.22 -8.04 -20.44
N ALA A 12 -9.53 -8.88 -19.45
CA ALA A 12 -8.52 -9.39 -18.53
C ALA A 12 -7.59 -10.44 -19.16
N LYS A 13 -8.06 -11.20 -20.15
CA LYS A 13 -7.18 -12.11 -20.92
C LYS A 13 -6.14 -11.37 -21.76
N GLY A 14 -6.40 -10.09 -22.12
CA GLY A 14 -5.42 -9.22 -22.74
C GLY A 14 -4.28 -8.82 -21.79
N PHE A 15 -4.54 -8.73 -20.49
CA PHE A 15 -3.52 -8.41 -19.47
C PHE A 15 -2.54 -9.57 -19.21
N GLY A 16 -2.95 -10.83 -19.39
CA GLY A 16 -2.05 -11.98 -19.32
C GLY A 16 -0.95 -11.96 -20.40
N ALA A 17 -1.19 -11.33 -21.55
CA ALA A 17 -0.20 -11.13 -22.59
C ALA A 17 0.84 -10.05 -22.23
N LEU A 18 0.57 -9.19 -21.24
CA LEU A 18 1.48 -8.14 -20.77
C LEU A 18 2.61 -8.69 -19.88
N ALA A 19 2.56 -9.95 -19.47
CA ALA A 19 3.58 -10.61 -18.65
C ALA A 19 5.00 -10.60 -19.29
N ASN A 20 5.14 -10.20 -20.55
CA ASN A 20 6.40 -10.16 -21.30
C ASN A 20 6.96 -8.73 -21.54
N LEU A 21 6.46 -7.70 -20.88
CA LEU A 21 6.86 -6.30 -21.17
C LEU A 21 8.17 -5.85 -20.50
N GLY A 22 9.04 -6.75 -20.15
CA GLY A 22 10.47 -6.47 -20.01
C GLY A 22 10.97 -6.11 -18.62
N TYR A 23 10.30 -5.33 -17.81
CA TYR A 23 10.76 -4.96 -16.46
C TYR A 23 9.65 -5.06 -15.42
N PHE A 24 9.93 -5.79 -14.33
CA PHE A 24 8.97 -6.03 -13.25
C PHE A 24 9.55 -5.59 -11.91
N ILE A 25 8.79 -4.78 -11.18
CA ILE A 25 9.03 -4.53 -9.77
C ILE A 25 8.53 -5.77 -9.02
N ARG A 26 9.43 -6.52 -8.40
CA ARG A 26 9.10 -7.78 -7.72
C ARG A 26 8.75 -7.60 -6.26
N ASN A 27 9.25 -6.52 -5.66
CA ASN A 27 9.13 -6.29 -4.23
C ASN A 27 8.81 -4.82 -3.95
N SER A 28 8.09 -4.61 -2.86
CA SER A 28 7.96 -3.34 -2.19
C SER A 28 8.25 -3.50 -0.70
N LEU A 29 8.51 -2.40 -0.03
CA LEU A 29 8.61 -2.34 1.42
C LEU A 29 7.34 -1.71 1.98
N ARG A 30 6.69 -2.40 2.93
CA ARG A 30 5.60 -1.84 3.70
C ARG A 30 6.18 -0.99 4.83
N PHE A 31 5.70 0.23 4.94
CA PHE A 31 5.97 1.12 6.06
C PHE A 31 4.76 1.10 6.99
N ARG A 32 4.98 0.66 8.22
CA ARG A 32 3.95 0.61 9.25
C ARG A 32 4.08 1.88 10.10
N GLY A 33 3.34 2.93 9.72
CA GLY A 33 3.41 4.22 10.39
C GLY A 33 3.12 4.14 11.90
N SER A 34 2.13 3.33 12.29
CA SER A 34 1.78 3.08 13.70
C SER A 34 2.90 2.41 14.51
N ASN A 35 3.84 1.74 13.84
CA ASN A 35 4.99 1.07 14.46
C ASN A 35 6.29 1.85 14.24
N SER A 36 6.20 3.09 13.76
CA SER A 36 7.37 3.95 13.50
C SER A 36 8.41 3.30 12.58
N ALA A 37 7.95 2.63 11.50
CA ALA A 37 8.81 1.98 10.52
C ALA A 37 9.41 3.00 9.55
N TYR A 38 10.74 2.97 9.35
CA TYR A 38 11.44 3.87 8.46
C TYR A 38 12.82 3.36 8.05
N LEU A 39 13.43 4.02 7.06
CA LEU A 39 14.85 3.83 6.72
C LEU A 39 15.60 5.16 6.94
N ASN A 40 16.88 5.07 7.31
CA ASN A 40 17.72 6.26 7.41
C ASN A 40 19.13 6.02 6.88
N ARG A 41 19.75 7.10 6.44
CA ARG A 41 21.14 7.15 6.00
C ARG A 41 21.68 8.58 6.16
N THR A 42 22.93 8.73 6.58
CA THR A 42 23.67 9.99 6.45
C THR A 42 24.34 10.01 5.07
N LEU A 43 23.99 10.99 4.24
CA LEU A 43 24.63 11.20 2.94
C LEU A 43 25.98 11.86 3.12
N THR A 44 26.82 11.76 2.08
CA THR A 44 28.13 12.39 2.00
C THR A 44 28.07 13.67 1.16
N THR A 45 29.22 14.30 0.87
CA THR A 45 29.29 15.42 -0.07
C THR A 45 28.75 14.99 -1.43
N PRO A 46 27.73 15.66 -1.96
CA PRO A 46 27.09 15.27 -3.21
C PRO A 46 27.93 15.57 -4.43
N THR A 47 27.61 14.94 -5.55
CA THR A 47 28.07 15.34 -6.87
C THR A 47 27.62 16.79 -7.16
N ASN A 48 26.32 17.06 -6.92
CA ASN A 48 25.76 18.40 -7.07
C ASN A 48 24.43 18.53 -6.31
N ASN A 49 24.39 19.33 -5.23
CA ASN A 49 23.17 19.54 -4.45
C ASN A 49 22.15 20.49 -5.11
N LYS A 50 22.48 21.05 -6.27
CA LYS A 50 21.56 21.89 -7.07
C LYS A 50 20.80 21.08 -8.13
N ILE A 51 21.31 19.87 -8.45
CA ILE A 51 20.78 19.05 -9.54
C ILE A 51 20.65 17.62 -9.04
N TRP A 52 19.43 17.07 -9.03
CA TRP A 52 19.17 15.69 -8.62
C TRP A 52 17.76 15.25 -9.01
N THR A 53 17.50 13.94 -8.93
CA THR A 53 16.17 13.35 -9.16
C THR A 53 15.86 12.33 -8.08
N TRP A 54 14.66 12.37 -7.53
CA TRP A 54 14.04 11.31 -6.73
C TRP A 54 12.90 10.68 -7.50
N SER A 55 12.80 9.35 -7.48
CA SER A 55 11.74 8.60 -8.13
C SER A 55 11.33 7.41 -7.26
N ALA A 56 10.04 7.19 -7.07
CA ALA A 56 9.51 6.03 -6.36
C ALA A 56 8.09 5.66 -6.81
N TRP A 57 7.76 4.37 -6.71
CA TRP A 57 6.40 3.90 -6.74
C TRP A 57 5.86 3.83 -5.31
N VAL A 58 4.67 4.39 -5.10
CA VAL A 58 4.04 4.55 -3.78
C VAL A 58 2.60 4.09 -3.84
N LYS A 59 2.19 3.23 -2.90
CA LYS A 59 0.79 2.88 -2.63
C LYS A 59 0.43 3.34 -1.22
N ARG A 60 -0.66 4.07 -1.10
CA ARG A 60 -1.03 4.73 0.14
C ARG A 60 -1.85 3.82 1.04
N GLY A 61 -1.59 3.87 2.35
CA GLY A 61 -2.41 3.27 3.40
C GLY A 61 -3.36 4.30 4.01
N THR A 62 -2.90 5.02 5.02
CA THR A 62 -3.71 6.00 5.76
C THR A 62 -4.10 7.19 4.90
N LEU A 63 -5.40 7.50 4.84
CA LEU A 63 -5.97 8.67 4.15
C LEU A 63 -6.31 9.77 5.15
N THR A 64 -6.34 11.02 4.65
CA THR A 64 -6.77 12.22 5.42
C THR A 64 -6.16 12.27 6.82
N SER A 65 -4.87 11.94 6.92
CA SER A 65 -4.12 11.99 8.18
C SER A 65 -4.00 13.42 8.68
N SER A 66 -4.21 13.63 9.98
CA SER A 66 -3.94 14.91 10.64
C SER A 66 -2.45 15.27 10.69
N SER A 67 -1.58 14.31 10.38
CA SER A 67 -0.13 14.48 10.29
C SER A 67 0.36 14.31 8.86
N GLN A 68 1.41 15.04 8.51
CA GLN A 68 2.15 14.83 7.26
C GLN A 68 2.67 13.39 7.19
N GLN A 69 2.80 12.82 5.98
CA GLN A 69 3.35 11.48 5.76
C GLN A 69 4.52 11.58 4.77
N HIS A 70 5.75 11.51 5.28
CA HIS A 70 6.95 11.76 4.52
C HIS A 70 7.45 10.52 3.76
N PHE A 71 7.71 10.67 2.47
CA PHE A 71 8.35 9.63 1.62
C PHE A 71 9.87 9.72 1.72
N PHE A 72 10.41 10.94 1.55
CA PHE A 72 11.82 11.24 1.59
C PHE A 72 12.02 12.58 2.30
N ASN A 73 12.89 12.62 3.29
CA ASN A 73 13.04 13.77 4.17
C ASN A 73 14.50 14.01 4.56
N TYR A 74 14.85 15.29 4.66
CA TYR A 74 16.04 15.83 5.30
C TYR A 74 15.62 16.53 6.58
N TRP A 75 16.41 16.39 7.65
CA TRP A 75 16.12 17.05 8.92
C TRP A 75 17.38 17.31 9.75
N THR A 76 17.58 18.55 10.16
CA THR A 76 18.60 18.96 11.15
C THR A 76 18.02 19.82 12.28
N GLY A 77 16.69 20.02 12.28
CA GLY A 77 15.96 20.86 13.25
C GLY A 77 14.77 21.54 12.59
N SER A 78 13.97 22.26 13.37
CA SER A 78 12.75 22.95 12.89
C SER A 78 13.04 23.95 11.77
N ASN A 79 14.23 24.55 11.75
CA ASN A 79 14.70 25.50 10.72
C ASN A 79 15.71 24.84 9.76
N GLY A 80 15.67 23.54 9.58
CA GLY A 80 16.52 22.80 8.65
C GLY A 80 15.80 21.55 8.20
N GLN A 81 14.77 21.69 7.36
CA GLN A 81 13.94 20.57 6.91
C GLN A 81 13.56 20.69 5.44
N SER A 82 13.50 19.55 4.78
CA SER A 82 13.04 19.44 3.40
C SER A 82 12.40 18.07 3.20
N GLY A 83 11.40 17.97 2.34
CA GLY A 83 10.77 16.67 2.11
C GLY A 83 9.74 16.62 1.01
N VAL A 84 9.51 15.39 0.54
CA VAL A 84 8.39 14.99 -0.33
C VAL A 84 7.43 14.17 0.52
N LEU A 85 6.15 14.54 0.53
CA LEU A 85 5.18 13.99 1.47
C LEU A 85 3.74 14.09 0.98
N PHE A 86 2.82 13.34 1.61
CA PHE A 86 1.40 13.70 1.62
C PHE A 86 1.16 14.77 2.69
N SER A 87 0.52 15.88 2.29
CA SER A 87 0.18 16.97 3.21
C SER A 87 -0.90 16.54 4.20
N ALA A 88 -0.82 17.07 5.42
CA ALA A 88 -1.82 16.83 6.45
C ALA A 88 -3.21 17.30 6.01
N ASN A 89 -4.26 16.52 6.31
CA ASN A 89 -5.68 16.79 6.09
C ASN A 89 -6.14 17.04 4.65
N THR A 90 -5.24 17.08 3.66
CA THR A 90 -5.59 17.46 2.27
C THR A 90 -5.41 16.35 1.26
N ASP A 91 -4.62 15.32 1.57
CA ASP A 91 -4.27 14.22 0.66
C ASP A 91 -3.54 14.66 -0.63
N THR A 92 -2.96 15.85 -0.63
CA THR A 92 -2.14 16.40 -1.72
C THR A 92 -0.68 16.01 -1.56
N ILE A 93 0.13 16.14 -2.61
CA ILE A 93 1.58 16.01 -2.53
C ILE A 93 2.19 17.39 -2.28
N GLU A 94 3.09 17.45 -1.30
CA GLU A 94 3.91 18.61 -1.02
C GLU A 94 5.39 18.28 -1.19
N PHE A 95 6.13 19.20 -1.79
CA PHE A 95 7.59 19.20 -1.83
C PHE A 95 8.10 20.58 -1.39
N PHE A 96 8.92 20.62 -0.35
CA PHE A 96 9.36 21.86 0.26
C PHE A 96 10.81 21.80 0.76
N ASP A 97 11.37 23.00 1.01
CA ASP A 97 12.62 23.25 1.71
C ASP A 97 12.42 24.46 2.64
N TYR A 98 12.75 24.30 3.92
CA TYR A 98 12.48 25.29 4.96
C TYR A 98 13.69 25.50 5.87
N THR A 99 14.15 26.77 5.95
CA THR A 99 15.30 27.22 6.77
C THR A 99 14.94 28.44 7.63
N GLY A 100 13.76 28.41 8.27
CA GLY A 100 13.15 29.56 8.93
C GLY A 100 12.18 30.33 8.01
N SER A 101 12.33 30.16 6.71
CA SER A 101 11.38 30.52 5.65
C SER A 101 11.43 29.47 4.55
N TYR A 102 10.39 29.42 3.71
CA TYR A 102 10.39 28.50 2.58
C TYR A 102 11.39 28.97 1.50
N GLY A 103 12.43 28.18 1.26
CA GLY A 103 13.29 28.30 0.09
C GLY A 103 12.54 27.92 -1.20
N TYR A 104 11.66 26.90 -1.09
CA TYR A 104 10.63 26.57 -2.06
C TYR A 104 9.50 25.77 -1.39
N GLN A 105 8.31 25.83 -1.99
CA GLN A 105 7.15 25.03 -1.61
C GLN A 105 6.24 24.82 -2.82
N LEU A 106 6.01 23.58 -3.20
CA LEU A 106 5.04 23.21 -4.22
C LEU A 106 4.03 22.22 -3.61
N VAL A 107 2.74 22.58 -3.71
CA VAL A 107 1.63 21.75 -3.22
C VAL A 107 0.68 21.52 -4.38
N THR A 108 0.39 20.27 -4.71
CA THR A 108 -0.50 19.92 -5.82
C THR A 108 -1.95 20.30 -5.52
N THR A 109 -2.74 20.62 -6.57
CA THR A 109 -4.21 20.66 -6.44
C THR A 109 -4.81 19.25 -6.51
N GLN A 110 -4.10 18.32 -7.16
CA GLN A 110 -4.51 16.93 -7.25
C GLN A 110 -4.43 16.25 -5.88
N VAL A 111 -5.46 15.48 -5.54
CA VAL A 111 -5.54 14.65 -4.32
C VAL A 111 -5.34 13.17 -4.65
N PHE A 112 -4.81 12.41 -3.68
CA PHE A 112 -4.42 11.01 -3.82
C PHE A 112 -5.17 10.17 -2.78
N ARG A 113 -6.40 9.74 -3.11
CA ARG A 113 -7.33 9.07 -2.19
C ARG A 113 -7.67 7.64 -2.58
N ASP A 114 -7.03 7.08 -3.59
CA ASP A 114 -7.23 5.68 -3.95
C ASP A 114 -6.22 4.78 -3.21
N PRO A 115 -6.66 4.01 -2.19
CA PRO A 115 -5.79 3.13 -1.43
C PRO A 115 -5.41 1.85 -2.19
N SER A 116 -6.06 1.59 -3.33
CA SER A 116 -5.75 0.46 -4.19
C SER A 116 -4.74 0.79 -5.29
N ALA A 117 -4.49 2.09 -5.54
CA ALA A 117 -3.64 2.53 -6.63
C ALA A 117 -2.16 2.65 -6.24
N TRP A 118 -1.30 2.21 -7.13
CA TRP A 118 0.11 2.56 -7.15
C TRP A 118 0.31 3.84 -7.96
N TYR A 119 1.04 4.80 -7.39
CA TYR A 119 1.44 6.05 -8.03
C TYR A 119 2.94 6.07 -8.24
N HIS A 120 3.39 6.50 -9.42
CA HIS A 120 4.80 6.77 -9.68
C HIS A 120 5.05 8.26 -9.54
N PHE A 121 5.85 8.65 -8.55
CA PHE A 121 6.26 10.03 -8.34
C PHE A 121 7.69 10.22 -8.83
N VAL A 122 7.93 11.32 -9.55
CA VAL A 122 9.29 11.77 -9.92
C VAL A 122 9.40 13.25 -9.59
N ILE A 123 10.44 13.60 -8.82
CA ILE A 123 10.82 14.97 -8.50
C ILE A 123 12.18 15.23 -9.14
N ALA A 124 12.23 16.11 -10.13
CA ALA A 124 13.44 16.52 -10.81
C ALA A 124 13.78 17.96 -10.42
N VAL A 125 14.96 18.16 -9.88
CA VAL A 125 15.47 19.46 -9.43
C VAL A 125 16.68 19.85 -10.23
N ASP A 126 16.66 21.08 -10.77
CA ASP A 126 17.80 21.77 -11.37
C ASP A 126 17.65 23.27 -11.09
N THR A 127 18.20 23.71 -9.96
CA THR A 127 18.10 25.09 -9.54
C THR A 127 18.93 26.07 -10.39
N THR A 128 19.79 25.58 -11.30
CA THR A 128 20.60 26.41 -12.20
C THR A 128 19.78 27.05 -13.33
N GLN A 129 18.56 26.54 -13.56
CA GLN A 129 17.68 27.02 -14.63
C GLN A 129 17.35 28.50 -14.48
N ALA A 130 17.38 29.27 -15.57
CA ALA A 130 17.03 30.68 -15.59
C ALA A 130 15.55 30.90 -15.21
N THR A 131 14.65 30.14 -15.83
CA THR A 131 13.21 30.18 -15.56
C THR A 131 12.89 29.47 -14.24
N SER A 132 12.24 30.14 -13.30
CA SER A 132 11.96 29.61 -11.97
C SER A 132 11.15 28.30 -11.99
N SER A 133 10.10 28.22 -12.82
CA SER A 133 9.25 27.01 -12.95
C SER A 133 9.99 25.81 -13.59
N ASN A 134 11.18 26.01 -14.14
CA ASN A 134 12.02 24.90 -14.64
C ASN A 134 12.98 24.36 -13.58
N ARG A 135 13.10 25.02 -12.41
CA ARG A 135 14.04 24.60 -11.35
C ARG A 135 13.57 23.38 -10.59
N ILE A 136 12.26 23.18 -10.49
CA ILE A 136 11.65 21.99 -9.88
C ILE A 136 10.51 21.53 -10.79
N LYS A 137 10.54 20.26 -11.17
CA LYS A 137 9.45 19.61 -11.91
C LYS A 137 8.98 18.37 -11.14
N MET A 138 7.67 18.28 -10.95
CA MET A 138 7.01 17.13 -10.34
C MET A 138 6.24 16.37 -11.42
N TYR A 139 6.31 15.05 -11.37
CA TYR A 139 5.60 14.19 -12.31
C TYR A 139 4.87 13.09 -11.55
N ILE A 140 3.69 12.72 -12.05
CA ILE A 140 2.85 11.65 -11.52
C ILE A 140 2.46 10.73 -12.67
N ASN A 141 2.80 9.45 -12.57
CA ASN A 141 2.55 8.45 -13.61
C ASN A 141 2.97 8.93 -15.02
N GLY A 142 4.17 9.51 -15.12
CA GLY A 142 4.74 10.01 -16.37
C GLY A 142 4.28 11.41 -16.79
N THR A 143 3.25 11.97 -16.18
CA THR A 143 2.67 13.29 -16.55
C THR A 143 3.19 14.38 -15.62
N GLN A 144 3.63 15.51 -16.20
CA GLN A 144 4.08 16.65 -15.42
C GLN A 144 2.91 17.32 -14.70
N VAL A 145 3.11 17.61 -13.41
CA VAL A 145 2.16 18.43 -12.63
C VAL A 145 2.35 19.89 -13.03
N THR A 146 1.26 20.54 -13.42
CA THR A 146 1.24 21.96 -13.79
C THR A 146 0.27 22.77 -12.92
N ALA A 147 -0.62 22.09 -12.18
CA ALA A 147 -1.59 22.72 -11.28
C ALA A 147 -1.16 22.57 -9.82
N PHE A 148 -0.86 23.69 -9.19
CA PHE A 148 -0.45 23.78 -7.80
C PHE A 148 -1.36 24.73 -7.03
N SER A 149 -1.67 24.39 -5.78
CA SER A 149 -2.31 25.31 -4.82
C SER A 149 -1.28 26.28 -4.19
N THR A 150 -0.02 25.82 -4.11
CA THR A 150 1.14 26.64 -3.73
C THR A 150 2.28 26.34 -4.69
N SER A 151 2.93 27.37 -5.24
CA SER A 151 4.01 27.24 -6.22
C SER A 151 5.13 28.28 -5.99
N THR A 152 5.80 28.19 -4.87
CA THR A 152 7.01 28.96 -4.57
C THR A 152 8.23 28.19 -5.07
N TYR A 153 8.94 28.73 -6.04
CA TYR A 153 10.15 28.14 -6.63
C TYR A 153 11.41 28.70 -5.97
N PRO A 154 12.52 27.91 -5.89
CA PRO A 154 13.77 28.40 -5.31
C PRO A 154 14.41 29.51 -6.17
N SER A 155 15.29 30.31 -5.56
CA SER A 155 16.18 31.22 -6.32
C SER A 155 17.09 30.43 -7.29
N GLN A 156 17.59 31.11 -8.32
CA GLN A 156 18.56 30.48 -9.22
C GLN A 156 19.84 30.11 -8.45
N ASN A 157 20.39 28.95 -8.74
CA ASN A 157 21.56 28.37 -8.06
C ASN A 157 21.37 28.08 -6.56
N TYR A 158 20.13 27.90 -6.11
CA TYR A 158 19.81 27.52 -4.73
C TYR A 158 20.43 26.15 -4.40
N ASN A 159 21.10 26.06 -3.26
CA ASN A 159 21.61 24.78 -2.72
C ASN A 159 20.49 24.13 -1.90
N THR A 160 19.99 23.00 -2.35
CA THR A 160 18.91 22.27 -1.66
C THR A 160 19.42 21.56 -0.41
N LEU A 161 18.56 21.42 0.59
CA LEU A 161 18.86 20.63 1.80
C LEU A 161 18.89 19.14 1.49
N ILE A 162 17.94 18.64 0.68
CA ILE A 162 18.04 17.28 0.12
C ILE A 162 19.30 17.19 -0.73
N ASN A 163 19.99 16.05 -0.67
CA ASN A 163 21.27 15.79 -1.28
C ASN A 163 22.44 16.57 -0.64
N SER A 164 22.36 16.89 0.64
CA SER A 164 23.48 17.44 1.41
C SER A 164 24.08 16.41 2.36
N ALA A 165 25.29 16.66 2.89
CA ALA A 165 26.03 15.75 3.76
C ALA A 165 25.43 15.70 5.19
N ASN A 166 24.19 15.22 5.31
CA ASN A 166 23.44 15.13 6.55
C ASN A 166 22.54 13.89 6.56
N ALA A 167 21.84 13.66 7.68
CA ALA A 167 20.91 12.57 7.83
C ALA A 167 19.66 12.76 6.95
N HIS A 168 19.30 11.71 6.23
CA HIS A 168 18.09 11.60 5.41
C HIS A 168 17.26 10.41 5.85
N TYR A 169 15.94 10.50 5.66
CA TYR A 169 14.96 9.54 6.11
C TYR A 169 14.00 9.17 4.98
N ILE A 170 13.61 7.91 4.91
CA ILE A 170 12.53 7.39 4.06
C ILE A 170 11.44 6.85 4.97
N GLY A 171 10.21 7.31 4.79
CA GLY A 171 9.05 6.86 5.55
C GLY A 171 8.78 7.64 6.85
N ARG A 172 9.54 8.72 7.13
CA ARG A 172 9.24 9.64 8.24
C ARG A 172 9.91 11.00 8.10
N ARG A 173 9.53 11.96 8.95
CA ARG A 173 10.31 13.17 9.25
C ARG A 173 11.41 12.85 10.27
N GLY A 174 12.50 13.60 10.25
CA GLY A 174 13.67 13.30 11.08
C GLY A 174 13.47 13.46 12.59
N ASP A 175 12.49 14.27 13.03
CA ASP A 175 12.10 14.46 14.43
C ASP A 175 11.22 13.34 15.01
N ALA A 176 11.18 12.18 14.36
CA ALA A 176 10.35 11.05 14.72
C ALA A 176 8.83 11.33 14.67
N ASN A 177 8.42 12.14 13.71
CA ASN A 177 7.03 12.43 13.36
C ASN A 177 6.76 12.19 11.88
N GLY A 178 5.51 12.37 11.44
CA GLY A 178 5.14 12.31 10.02
C GLY A 178 5.45 10.96 9.37
N TYR A 179 5.24 9.86 10.10
CA TYR A 179 5.45 8.52 9.58
C TYR A 179 4.50 8.21 8.43
N PHE A 180 5.05 7.66 7.37
CA PHE A 180 4.28 7.14 6.25
C PHE A 180 3.67 5.78 6.60
N ASP A 181 2.42 5.57 6.21
CA ASP A 181 1.75 4.27 6.24
C ASP A 181 1.36 3.87 4.81
N GLY A 182 1.87 2.73 4.35
CA GLY A 182 1.69 2.27 2.98
C GLY A 182 2.89 1.51 2.44
N TYR A 183 3.08 1.54 1.14
CA TYR A 183 4.12 0.76 0.46
C TYR A 183 4.95 1.66 -0.45
N MET A 184 6.26 1.42 -0.51
CA MET A 184 7.15 2.00 -1.50
C MET A 184 7.95 0.91 -2.20
N GLY A 185 8.14 1.08 -3.50
CA GLY A 185 8.96 0.20 -4.31
C GLY A 185 9.78 0.97 -5.33
N GLU A 186 10.86 0.37 -5.82
CA GLU A 186 11.66 0.94 -6.89
C GLU A 186 12.12 2.38 -6.59
N ILE A 187 12.68 2.62 -5.39
CA ILE A 187 13.12 3.95 -4.99
C ILE A 187 14.47 4.23 -5.61
N ASN A 188 14.54 5.25 -6.47
CA ASN A 188 15.78 5.73 -7.09
C ASN A 188 16.06 7.15 -6.63
N PHE A 189 17.33 7.42 -6.29
CA PHE A 189 17.86 8.76 -6.12
C PHE A 189 19.06 8.94 -7.04
N ILE A 190 19.04 9.99 -7.85
CA ILE A 190 20.07 10.28 -8.83
C ILE A 190 20.71 11.62 -8.48
N ASP A 191 21.95 11.58 -8.05
CA ASP A 191 22.73 12.75 -7.67
C ASP A 191 23.45 13.34 -8.89
N GLY A 192 23.22 14.62 -9.16
CA GLY A 192 23.84 15.37 -10.25
C GLY A 192 23.07 15.38 -11.58
N GLN A 193 21.85 14.81 -11.64
CA GLN A 193 21.05 14.81 -12.87
C GLN A 193 19.59 15.10 -12.59
N ALA A 194 18.98 16.02 -13.36
CA ALA A 194 17.53 16.29 -13.39
C ALA A 194 16.90 15.52 -14.55
N LEU A 195 16.29 14.38 -14.25
CA LEU A 195 15.77 13.43 -15.22
C LEU A 195 14.24 13.52 -15.37
N THR A 196 13.76 13.19 -16.55
CA THR A 196 12.33 13.04 -16.81
C THR A 196 11.84 11.65 -16.40
N PRO A 197 10.51 11.44 -16.20
CA PRO A 197 9.98 10.16 -15.80
C PRO A 197 10.25 9.03 -16.81
N SER A 198 10.54 9.33 -18.08
CA SER A 198 10.91 8.34 -19.09
C SER A 198 12.20 7.56 -18.77
N SER A 199 12.98 8.04 -17.78
CA SER A 199 14.14 7.31 -17.25
C SER A 199 13.74 6.12 -16.37
N PHE A 200 12.56 6.18 -15.73
CA PHE A 200 12.10 5.22 -14.71
C PHE A 200 10.79 4.51 -15.08
N GLY A 201 10.12 4.97 -16.13
CA GLY A 201 8.87 4.40 -16.62
C GLY A 201 8.66 4.66 -18.10
N LYS A 202 7.61 4.06 -18.64
CA LYS A 202 7.15 4.28 -20.02
C LYS A 202 5.65 4.06 -20.10
N THR A 203 5.01 4.65 -21.10
CA THR A 203 3.63 4.31 -21.46
C THR A 203 3.64 2.98 -22.21
N ASP A 204 2.85 2.03 -21.77
CA ASP A 204 2.59 0.79 -22.48
C ASP A 204 1.80 1.08 -23.76
N ALA A 205 2.31 0.64 -24.91
CA ALA A 205 1.72 0.97 -26.19
C ALA A 205 0.36 0.28 -26.46
N VAL A 206 0.06 -0.80 -25.73
CA VAL A 206 -1.17 -1.57 -25.90
C VAL A 206 -2.28 -1.07 -24.98
N THR A 207 -1.93 -0.82 -23.71
CA THR A 207 -2.91 -0.47 -22.66
C THR A 207 -3.01 1.02 -22.40
N GLY A 208 -2.02 1.81 -22.84
CA GLY A 208 -1.88 3.22 -22.48
C GLY A 208 -1.49 3.46 -21.02
N GLN A 209 -1.25 2.42 -20.23
CA GLN A 209 -0.86 2.53 -18.82
C GLN A 209 0.60 2.96 -18.67
N TRP A 210 0.87 3.73 -17.63
CA TRP A 210 2.23 4.02 -17.20
C TRP A 210 2.79 2.81 -16.44
N ILE A 211 3.89 2.24 -16.94
CA ILE A 211 4.53 1.05 -16.41
C ILE A 211 5.99 1.31 -16.06
N PRO A 212 6.58 0.55 -15.11
CA PRO A 212 7.97 0.75 -14.68
C PRO A 212 8.97 0.39 -15.80
N LYS A 213 10.12 1.07 -15.72
CA LYS A 213 11.30 0.83 -16.53
C LYS A 213 12.52 0.92 -15.61
N LYS A 214 13.45 -0.03 -15.75
CA LYS A 214 14.70 0.01 -14.99
C LYS A 214 15.54 1.22 -15.42
N PHE A 215 16.01 1.99 -14.43
CA PHE A 215 17.00 3.04 -14.67
C PHE A 215 18.33 2.41 -15.10
N ALA A 216 18.97 2.96 -16.14
CA ALA A 216 20.20 2.44 -16.73
C ALA A 216 21.33 3.48 -16.77
N GLY A 217 21.16 4.64 -16.13
CA GLY A 217 22.15 5.70 -16.07
C GLY A 217 23.09 5.60 -14.86
N THR A 218 23.89 6.61 -14.66
CA THR A 218 24.77 6.77 -13.50
C THR A 218 24.02 7.38 -12.31
N TYR A 219 24.36 6.96 -11.10
CA TYR A 219 23.64 7.38 -9.88
C TYR A 219 24.26 8.63 -9.21
N GLY A 220 25.53 8.97 -9.51
CA GLY A 220 26.27 10.02 -8.79
C GLY A 220 26.67 9.58 -7.37
N THR A 221 27.33 10.44 -6.61
CA THR A 221 27.97 10.07 -5.32
C THR A 221 26.96 9.57 -4.28
N ASN A 222 25.89 10.33 -4.06
CA ASN A 222 24.84 10.00 -3.08
C ASN A 222 23.68 9.18 -3.65
N GLY A 223 23.72 8.88 -4.96
CA GLY A 223 22.66 8.14 -5.62
C GLY A 223 22.53 6.71 -5.11
N PHE A 224 21.32 6.20 -5.12
CA PHE A 224 20.99 4.84 -4.66
C PHE A 224 19.77 4.27 -5.38
N TYR A 225 19.61 2.95 -5.28
CA TYR A 225 18.49 2.21 -5.81
C TYR A 225 18.02 1.15 -4.79
N LEU A 226 16.84 1.32 -4.21
CA LEU A 226 16.24 0.38 -3.28
C LEU A 226 15.12 -0.42 -3.96
N LYS A 227 15.35 -1.71 -4.16
CA LYS A 227 14.37 -2.64 -4.74
C LYS A 227 13.82 -3.67 -3.76
N PHE A 228 14.32 -3.67 -2.50
CA PHE A 228 13.85 -4.53 -1.41
C PHE A 228 13.82 -6.02 -1.73
N ALA A 229 14.82 -6.51 -2.48
CA ALA A 229 14.83 -7.86 -3.02
C ALA A 229 15.37 -8.92 -2.04
N ASP A 230 16.13 -8.50 -1.03
CA ASP A 230 16.73 -9.40 -0.04
C ASP A 230 16.01 -9.23 1.31
N ALA A 231 15.09 -10.15 1.58
CA ALA A 231 14.34 -10.22 2.82
C ALA A 231 14.95 -11.20 3.85
N SER A 232 16.21 -11.57 3.70
CA SER A 232 16.88 -12.52 4.62
C SER A 232 17.10 -11.93 6.02
N ALA A 233 17.24 -10.59 6.11
CA ALA A 233 17.42 -9.89 7.36
C ALA A 233 16.91 -8.43 7.31
N ALA A 234 16.48 -7.89 8.45
CA ALA A 234 16.14 -6.47 8.61
C ALA A 234 17.41 -5.64 8.85
N THR A 235 18.32 -5.64 7.90
CA THR A 235 19.61 -4.93 7.96
C THR A 235 19.86 -4.10 6.73
N ALA A 236 20.81 -3.15 6.82
CA ALA A 236 21.22 -2.33 5.70
C ALA A 236 21.82 -3.14 4.53
N ALA A 237 22.45 -4.29 4.82
CA ALA A 237 23.06 -5.17 3.82
C ALA A 237 22.06 -6.10 3.13
N ALA A 238 20.86 -6.28 3.70
CA ALA A 238 19.79 -7.11 3.15
C ALA A 238 18.62 -6.24 2.68
N ILE A 239 17.56 -6.06 3.49
CA ILE A 239 16.36 -5.34 3.05
C ILE A 239 16.63 -3.87 2.68
N GLY A 240 17.61 -3.22 3.34
CA GLY A 240 18.05 -1.85 3.05
C GLY A 240 19.13 -1.72 1.98
N LYS A 241 19.45 -2.81 1.27
CA LYS A 241 20.55 -2.86 0.30
C LYS A 241 20.32 -1.94 -0.89
N ASP A 242 21.30 -1.10 -1.15
CA ASP A 242 21.41 -0.35 -2.39
C ASP A 242 21.78 -1.31 -3.55
N SER A 243 20.96 -1.33 -4.55
CA SER A 243 21.14 -2.16 -5.75
C SER A 243 21.79 -1.39 -6.91
N SER A 244 22.18 -0.13 -6.68
CA SER A 244 23.05 0.63 -7.58
C SER A 244 24.51 0.18 -7.42
N PRO A 245 25.44 0.62 -8.31
CA PRO A 245 26.87 0.34 -8.13
C PRO A 245 27.51 1.02 -6.91
N ASN A 246 26.86 1.98 -6.27
CA ASN A 246 27.45 2.82 -5.22
C ASN A 246 27.54 2.13 -3.85
N GLY A 247 26.64 1.19 -3.55
CA GLY A 247 26.58 0.54 -2.25
C GLY A 247 26.08 1.45 -1.11
N ASN A 248 25.28 2.45 -1.43
CA ASN A 248 24.68 3.41 -0.50
C ASN A 248 23.50 2.79 0.26
N ASN A 249 23.77 1.77 1.08
CA ASN A 249 22.77 1.03 1.84
C ASN A 249 22.03 1.92 2.86
N TRP A 250 20.77 1.61 3.14
CA TRP A 250 19.91 2.30 4.08
C TRP A 250 19.62 1.43 5.31
N THR A 251 19.73 2.01 6.50
CA THR A 251 19.47 1.30 7.76
C THR A 251 17.97 1.19 8.01
N PRO A 252 17.39 -0.02 8.06
CA PRO A 252 15.99 -0.22 8.42
C PRO A 252 15.79 -0.07 9.94
N ASN A 253 14.66 0.56 10.32
CA ASN A 253 14.23 0.72 11.70
C ASN A 253 12.77 0.29 11.81
N ASN A 254 12.47 -0.58 12.78
CA ASN A 254 11.14 -1.16 13.00
C ASN A 254 10.53 -1.84 11.76
N ILE A 255 11.36 -2.21 10.80
CA ILE A 255 11.01 -3.07 9.66
C ILE A 255 11.19 -4.52 10.10
N SER A 256 10.24 -5.37 9.73
CA SER A 256 10.27 -6.80 10.04
C SER A 256 10.29 -7.65 8.77
N VAL A 257 11.18 -8.62 8.73
CA VAL A 257 11.20 -9.69 7.72
C VAL A 257 10.92 -11.06 8.36
N THR A 258 10.45 -11.07 9.60
CA THR A 258 9.95 -12.27 10.29
C THR A 258 8.56 -12.61 9.76
N ALA A 259 8.35 -13.86 9.37
CA ALA A 259 7.05 -14.32 8.86
C ALA A 259 5.91 -14.02 9.85
N GLY A 260 4.73 -13.69 9.32
CA GLY A 260 3.55 -13.36 10.09
C GLY A 260 3.00 -11.95 9.80
N ALA A 261 2.13 -11.42 10.66
CA ALA A 261 1.41 -10.17 10.45
C ALA A 261 2.34 -8.94 10.27
N THR A 262 3.51 -8.96 10.87
CA THR A 262 4.48 -7.85 10.84
C THR A 262 5.47 -7.91 9.67
N TYR A 263 5.39 -8.90 8.80
CA TYR A 263 6.31 -9.05 7.65
C TYR A 263 6.14 -7.90 6.66
N ASP A 264 7.22 -7.18 6.35
CA ASP A 264 7.18 -5.92 5.59
C ASP A 264 7.76 -6.01 4.17
N ALA A 265 8.46 -7.08 3.81
CA ALA A 265 8.93 -7.31 2.44
C ALA A 265 7.79 -7.89 1.60
N MET A 266 7.10 -7.06 0.83
CA MET A 266 5.86 -7.42 0.14
C MET A 266 6.08 -7.73 -1.33
N THR A 267 5.24 -8.62 -1.88
CA THR A 267 5.09 -8.83 -3.33
C THR A 267 4.00 -7.93 -3.94
N ASP A 268 3.35 -7.08 -3.13
CA ASP A 268 2.45 -6.02 -3.62
C ASP A 268 3.26 -5.01 -4.43
N SER A 269 2.93 -4.84 -5.69
CA SER A 269 3.71 -4.01 -6.62
C SER A 269 2.83 -3.46 -7.76
N PRO A 270 3.27 -2.39 -8.45
CA PRO A 270 2.52 -1.82 -9.59
C PRO A 270 2.59 -2.68 -10.85
N THR A 271 3.29 -3.80 -10.83
CA THR A 271 3.47 -4.66 -12.01
C THR A 271 2.42 -5.78 -12.06
N LEU A 272 2.28 -6.40 -13.23
CA LEU A 272 1.36 -7.50 -13.45
C LEU A 272 2.17 -8.77 -13.78
N SER A 273 2.47 -9.57 -12.76
CA SER A 273 3.17 -10.85 -12.93
C SER A 273 2.75 -11.86 -11.86
N ALA A 274 2.97 -13.14 -12.13
CA ALA A 274 2.71 -14.20 -11.15
C ALA A 274 3.53 -14.05 -9.86
N ALA A 275 4.71 -13.41 -9.93
CA ALA A 275 5.61 -13.24 -8.79
C ALA A 275 5.30 -12.00 -7.95
N ALA A 276 4.66 -10.99 -8.54
CA ALA A 276 4.31 -9.74 -7.88
C ALA A 276 3.23 -9.01 -8.67
N SER A 277 2.24 -8.48 -7.99
CA SER A 277 1.14 -7.74 -8.60
C SER A 277 0.47 -6.84 -7.55
N ASN A 278 -0.52 -6.04 -7.94
CA ASN A 278 -1.28 -5.24 -6.99
C ASN A 278 -2.30 -6.14 -6.27
N TYR A 279 -2.17 -6.23 -4.95
CA TYR A 279 -3.01 -7.08 -4.10
C TYR A 279 -4.17 -6.32 -3.48
N CYS A 280 -5.22 -7.06 -3.13
CA CYS A 280 -6.29 -6.56 -2.29
C CYS A 280 -5.73 -6.06 -0.95
N THR A 281 -6.33 -4.99 -0.44
CA THR A 281 -6.17 -4.48 0.92
C THR A 281 -7.55 -4.15 1.47
N ILE A 282 -7.67 -3.77 2.73
CA ILE A 282 -8.94 -3.29 3.27
C ILE A 282 -9.17 -1.84 2.82
N ASN A 283 -10.40 -1.52 2.48
CA ASN A 283 -10.79 -0.23 1.91
C ASN A 283 -11.27 0.76 3.00
N PRO A 284 -10.48 1.75 3.39
CA PRO A 284 -10.88 2.73 4.40
C PRO A 284 -11.96 3.71 3.91
N LEU A 285 -12.21 3.78 2.60
CA LEU A 285 -13.22 4.69 2.02
C LEU A 285 -14.65 4.15 2.13
N LEU A 286 -14.81 2.86 2.38
CA LEU A 286 -16.12 2.23 2.56
C LEU A 286 -16.54 2.16 4.03
N ASP A 287 -15.72 2.68 4.95
CA ASP A 287 -16.08 2.79 6.34
C ASP A 287 -17.03 3.97 6.54
N LEU A 288 -18.29 3.66 6.77
CA LEU A 288 -19.30 4.64 7.12
C LEU A 288 -19.30 4.94 8.64
N GLN A 289 -18.36 4.36 9.38
CA GLN A 289 -18.32 4.43 10.84
C GLN A 289 -16.98 4.97 11.33
N THR A 290 -17.04 6.00 12.14
CA THR A 290 -15.88 6.70 12.73
C THR A 290 -15.08 5.87 13.76
N TYR A 291 -15.37 4.57 13.92
CA TYR A 291 -14.85 3.71 14.98
C TYR A 291 -13.76 2.74 14.53
N ALA A 292 -13.56 2.55 13.22
CA ALA A 292 -12.50 1.72 12.71
C ALA A 292 -11.25 2.54 12.36
N THR A 293 -10.10 2.00 12.70
CA THR A 293 -8.79 2.53 12.31
C THR A 293 -8.13 1.54 11.36
N TYR A 294 -7.68 2.05 10.22
CA TYR A 294 -6.96 1.31 9.19
C TYR A 294 -5.49 1.70 9.26
N SER A 295 -4.61 0.72 9.27
CA SER A 295 -3.17 0.93 9.39
C SER A 295 -2.38 -0.21 8.77
N GLU A 296 -1.06 -0.09 8.82
CA GLU A 296 -0.13 -1.09 8.31
C GLU A 296 -0.34 -1.39 6.81
N GLY A 297 -0.48 -0.32 6.02
CA GLY A 297 -0.78 -0.42 4.60
C GLY A 297 -2.18 -0.96 4.32
N ASN A 298 -3.16 -0.65 5.18
CA ASN A 298 -4.54 -1.15 5.12
C ASN A 298 -4.65 -2.68 5.21
N LEU A 299 -3.69 -3.33 5.88
CA LEU A 299 -3.80 -4.76 6.23
C LEU A 299 -4.24 -4.97 7.67
N LYS A 300 -4.29 -3.93 8.49
CA LYS A 300 -4.79 -3.98 9.86
C LYS A 300 -6.04 -3.13 10.00
N VAL A 301 -7.07 -3.72 10.55
CA VAL A 301 -8.29 -3.04 11.01
C VAL A 301 -8.35 -3.19 12.52
N SER A 302 -8.53 -2.09 13.22
CA SER A 302 -8.80 -2.09 14.67
C SER A 302 -10.01 -1.23 14.93
N THR A 303 -10.89 -1.68 15.84
CA THR A 303 -12.06 -0.91 16.24
C THR A 303 -12.04 -0.66 17.74
N THR A 304 -12.72 0.40 18.17
CA THR A 304 -13.00 0.65 19.58
C THR A 304 -14.37 0.11 19.93
N ALA A 305 -14.56 -0.32 21.19
CA ALA A 305 -15.90 -0.67 21.69
C ALA A 305 -16.79 0.58 21.68
N ALA A 306 -17.93 0.49 21.01
CA ALA A 306 -18.90 1.58 20.94
C ALA A 306 -20.08 1.26 21.88
N SER A 307 -20.12 1.87 23.06
CA SER A 307 -21.26 1.75 23.96
C SER A 307 -22.50 2.44 23.36
N GLY A 308 -23.61 1.71 23.27
CA GLY A 308 -24.91 2.26 22.87
C GLY A 308 -25.30 2.09 21.41
N PHE A 309 -24.51 1.41 20.57
CA PHE A 309 -24.86 1.15 19.18
C PHE A 309 -25.17 -0.35 18.95
N SER A 310 -26.28 -0.62 18.28
CA SER A 310 -26.71 -1.99 17.90
C SER A 310 -25.98 -2.52 16.66
N GLN A 311 -24.82 -1.92 16.27
CA GLN A 311 -24.22 -2.12 14.96
C GLN A 311 -22.94 -2.92 15.00
N ARG A 312 -22.86 -3.87 14.08
CA ARG A 312 -21.65 -4.63 13.80
C ARG A 312 -20.76 -3.79 12.87
N GLN A 313 -19.56 -3.49 13.32
CA GLN A 313 -18.56 -2.80 12.51
C GLN A 313 -18.10 -3.73 11.38
N GLN A 314 -18.06 -3.23 10.15
CA GLN A 314 -17.73 -3.98 8.96
C GLN A 314 -16.63 -3.26 8.18
N SER A 315 -15.70 -4.01 7.62
CA SER A 315 -14.63 -3.47 6.77
C SER A 315 -14.43 -4.38 5.57
N ASN A 316 -14.48 -3.83 4.37
CA ASN A 316 -14.40 -4.57 3.11
C ASN A 316 -13.03 -4.50 2.48
N GLY A 317 -12.69 -5.51 1.67
CA GLY A 317 -11.56 -5.48 0.76
C GLY A 317 -11.73 -4.48 -0.39
N THR A 318 -10.60 -4.04 -0.96
CA THR A 318 -10.55 -3.15 -2.14
C THR A 318 -10.88 -3.88 -3.44
N MET A 319 -10.86 -5.21 -3.45
CA MET A 319 -11.15 -6.06 -4.62
C MET A 319 -12.32 -6.97 -4.34
N ALA A 320 -13.21 -7.06 -5.31
CA ALA A 320 -14.26 -8.07 -5.32
C ALA A 320 -13.66 -9.47 -5.58
N ILE A 321 -14.28 -10.49 -4.99
CA ILE A 321 -14.01 -11.89 -5.32
C ILE A 321 -14.66 -12.15 -6.67
N PRO A 322 -13.92 -12.60 -7.70
CA PRO A 322 -14.49 -12.92 -9.00
C PRO A 322 -15.61 -13.96 -8.91
N SER A 323 -16.57 -13.89 -9.83
CA SER A 323 -17.73 -14.80 -9.88
C SER A 323 -17.42 -16.22 -10.32
N SER A 324 -16.15 -16.53 -10.63
CA SER A 324 -15.66 -17.86 -11.02
C SER A 324 -14.26 -18.10 -10.46
N GLY A 325 -13.83 -19.36 -10.44
CA GLY A 325 -12.50 -19.78 -9.99
C GLY A 325 -12.40 -19.95 -8.48
N LYS A 326 -11.17 -20.22 -8.01
CA LYS A 326 -10.86 -20.57 -6.62
C LYS A 326 -9.97 -19.52 -6.00
N TRP A 327 -10.38 -18.96 -4.85
CA TRP A 327 -9.77 -17.82 -4.21
C TRP A 327 -9.44 -18.10 -2.74
N TYR A 328 -8.34 -17.58 -2.25
CA TYR A 328 -7.93 -17.76 -0.86
C TYR A 328 -7.42 -16.45 -0.27
N PHE A 329 -7.83 -16.19 0.95
CA PHE A 329 -7.25 -15.16 1.81
C PHE A 329 -7.28 -15.62 3.26
N ALA A 330 -6.43 -15.01 4.09
CA ALA A 330 -6.32 -15.35 5.50
C ALA A 330 -6.25 -14.10 6.39
N ALA A 331 -6.52 -14.28 7.67
CA ALA A 331 -6.35 -13.23 8.68
C ALA A 331 -5.99 -13.82 10.04
N ASN A 332 -5.22 -13.03 10.84
CA ASN A 332 -5.14 -13.22 12.29
C ASN A 332 -6.10 -12.21 12.91
N ALA A 333 -7.07 -12.67 13.69
CA ALA A 333 -8.14 -11.80 14.17
C ALA A 333 -8.59 -12.17 15.60
N SER A 334 -9.12 -11.19 16.33
CA SER A 334 -9.77 -11.38 17.63
C SER A 334 -11.15 -10.73 17.64
N ASP A 335 -12.08 -11.35 18.33
CA ASP A 335 -13.42 -10.80 18.66
C ASP A 335 -14.29 -10.37 17.47
N CYS A 336 -13.98 -10.90 16.28
CA CYS A 336 -14.75 -10.65 15.06
C CYS A 336 -14.93 -11.93 14.23
N GLY A 337 -15.69 -11.82 13.16
CA GLY A 337 -15.78 -12.82 12.12
C GLY A 337 -15.03 -12.39 10.87
N ILE A 338 -14.36 -13.36 10.23
CA ILE A 338 -13.80 -13.23 8.90
C ILE A 338 -14.84 -13.77 7.92
N ALA A 339 -15.16 -12.98 6.90
CA ALA A 339 -16.27 -13.27 6.01
C ALA A 339 -15.93 -13.06 4.53
N MET A 340 -16.68 -13.73 3.71
CA MET A 340 -16.99 -13.36 2.36
C MET A 340 -18.44 -12.89 2.33
N ALA A 341 -18.70 -11.65 1.93
CA ALA A 341 -20.04 -11.08 1.97
C ALA A 341 -20.32 -10.16 0.78
N ASN A 342 -21.60 -10.06 0.39
CA ASN A 342 -22.02 -9.14 -0.66
C ASN A 342 -21.92 -7.68 -0.18
N ASP A 343 -21.73 -6.79 -1.14
CA ASP A 343 -21.81 -5.35 -0.89
C ASP A 343 -23.29 -4.94 -0.82
N ASP A 344 -23.75 -4.50 0.35
CA ASP A 344 -25.11 -3.99 0.52
C ASP A 344 -25.09 -2.45 0.40
N PRO A 345 -25.75 -1.86 -0.62
CA PRO A 345 -25.82 -0.41 -0.75
C PRO A 345 -26.59 0.27 0.40
N ASN A 346 -27.34 -0.50 1.20
CA ASN A 346 -28.08 -0.01 2.36
C ASN A 346 -27.28 0.00 3.67
N ARG A 347 -25.95 -0.14 3.64
CA ARG A 347 -25.06 -0.08 4.81
C ARG A 347 -25.24 1.15 5.69
N THR A 348 -25.90 2.19 5.21
CA THR A 348 -26.16 3.44 5.95
C THR A 348 -27.23 3.29 7.03
N GLN A 349 -27.95 2.16 7.09
CA GLN A 349 -29.00 1.97 8.08
C GLN A 349 -28.50 1.28 9.32
N TYR A 350 -28.66 1.99 10.40
CA TYR A 350 -28.48 1.60 11.78
C TYR A 350 -29.43 0.47 12.19
N GLY A 351 -28.91 -0.73 12.48
CA GLY A 351 -29.65 -1.83 13.11
C GLY A 351 -29.92 -3.02 12.18
N ALA A 352 -29.65 -4.20 12.74
CA ALA A 352 -30.01 -5.54 12.29
C ALA A 352 -29.47 -6.03 10.92
N SER A 353 -28.82 -7.18 10.95
CA SER A 353 -28.58 -8.11 9.83
C SER A 353 -28.36 -7.50 8.44
N ILE A 354 -27.30 -6.74 8.28
CA ILE A 354 -27.00 -6.00 7.04
C ILE A 354 -26.42 -6.92 5.95
N LEU A 355 -25.93 -8.09 6.29
CA LEU A 355 -25.40 -9.05 5.33
C LEU A 355 -26.52 -10.01 4.93
N THR A 356 -27.13 -9.76 3.78
CA THR A 356 -28.18 -10.64 3.25
C THR A 356 -27.62 -11.93 2.69
N THR A 357 -26.36 -11.88 2.16
CA THR A 357 -25.70 -13.03 1.54
C THR A 357 -24.25 -13.08 1.97
N HIS A 358 -23.87 -14.07 2.76
CA HIS A 358 -22.51 -14.19 3.28
C HIS A 358 -22.18 -15.58 3.80
N VAL A 359 -20.87 -15.89 3.84
CA VAL A 359 -20.28 -16.93 4.68
C VAL A 359 -19.39 -16.24 5.69
N ARG A 360 -19.59 -16.53 6.99
CA ARG A 360 -18.85 -15.90 8.06
C ARG A 360 -18.37 -16.92 9.08
N TYR A 361 -17.09 -16.89 9.43
CA TYR A 361 -16.50 -17.65 10.53
C TYR A 361 -16.19 -16.70 11.68
N GLN A 362 -16.87 -16.89 12.82
CA GLN A 362 -16.75 -16.05 14.02
C GLN A 362 -15.67 -16.58 14.95
N SER A 363 -15.04 -15.70 15.73
CA SER A 363 -14.03 -16.10 16.72
C SER A 363 -14.57 -17.04 17.80
N THR A 364 -15.88 -17.03 18.03
CA THR A 364 -16.57 -17.97 18.93
C THR A 364 -16.66 -19.41 18.41
N GLY A 365 -16.30 -19.66 17.15
CA GLY A 365 -16.43 -20.95 16.48
C GLY A 365 -17.72 -21.12 15.68
N SER A 366 -18.62 -20.15 15.67
CA SER A 366 -19.83 -20.21 14.85
C SER A 366 -19.53 -19.94 13.39
N VAL A 367 -19.99 -20.80 12.49
CA VAL A 367 -19.98 -20.58 11.03
C VAL A 367 -21.40 -20.28 10.59
N LEU A 368 -21.58 -19.16 9.88
CA LEU A 368 -22.89 -18.69 9.42
C LEU A 368 -22.96 -18.71 7.89
N LEU A 369 -24.13 -19.08 7.36
CA LEU A 369 -24.52 -18.89 5.97
C LEU A 369 -25.78 -18.01 5.92
N ASN A 370 -25.69 -16.86 5.29
CA ASN A 370 -26.81 -15.91 5.13
C ASN A 370 -27.51 -15.57 6.46
N GLY A 371 -26.71 -15.37 7.53
CA GLY A 371 -27.20 -15.05 8.88
C GLY A 371 -27.63 -16.23 9.71
N ASN A 372 -27.83 -17.41 9.14
CA ASN A 372 -28.24 -18.62 9.85
C ASN A 372 -27.02 -19.44 10.29
N SER A 373 -27.14 -20.12 11.42
CA SER A 373 -26.10 -21.05 11.90
C SER A 373 -25.97 -22.21 10.92
N TYR A 374 -24.77 -22.40 10.39
CA TYR A 374 -24.43 -23.50 9.50
C TYR A 374 -23.71 -24.63 10.23
N ALA A 375 -22.71 -24.28 11.04
CA ALA A 375 -21.91 -25.22 11.82
C ALA A 375 -21.30 -24.54 13.06
N THR A 376 -20.94 -25.33 14.05
CA THR A 376 -20.06 -24.92 15.14
C THR A 376 -18.75 -25.70 15.02
N VAL A 377 -17.65 -24.97 14.96
CA VAL A 377 -16.28 -25.50 14.79
C VAL A 377 -15.38 -24.96 15.90
N ALA A 378 -14.09 -25.21 15.85
CA ALA A 378 -13.14 -24.66 16.83
C ALA A 378 -13.17 -23.13 16.81
N SER A 379 -13.15 -22.48 17.98
CA SER A 379 -12.95 -21.04 18.14
C SER A 379 -11.55 -20.60 17.74
N PHE A 380 -11.34 -19.30 17.48
CA PHE A 380 -10.02 -18.76 17.19
C PHE A 380 -9.72 -17.49 18.00
N THR A 381 -8.45 -17.17 18.12
CA THR A 381 -7.89 -15.98 18.75
C THR A 381 -6.94 -15.27 17.80
N SER A 382 -6.39 -14.13 18.21
CA SER A 382 -5.40 -13.37 17.40
C SER A 382 -4.10 -14.13 17.11
N SER A 383 -3.81 -15.20 17.85
CA SER A 383 -2.65 -16.06 17.59
C SER A 383 -2.88 -17.10 16.49
N ASP A 384 -4.14 -17.33 16.12
CA ASP A 384 -4.50 -18.27 15.06
C ASP A 384 -4.56 -17.59 13.69
N GLU A 385 -4.12 -18.24 12.63
CA GLU A 385 -4.43 -17.84 11.27
C GLU A 385 -5.72 -18.55 10.83
N VAL A 386 -6.72 -17.77 10.43
CA VAL A 386 -7.96 -18.28 9.85
C VAL A 386 -8.02 -17.96 8.38
N GLY A 387 -8.43 -18.92 7.55
CA GLY A 387 -8.50 -18.78 6.11
C GLY A 387 -9.87 -19.14 5.55
N LEU A 388 -10.26 -18.46 4.47
CA LEU A 388 -11.42 -18.82 3.66
C LEU A 388 -10.92 -19.23 2.27
N ALA A 389 -11.23 -20.48 1.90
CA ALA A 389 -10.98 -21.06 0.58
C ALA A 389 -12.30 -21.09 -0.20
N ILE A 390 -12.46 -20.18 -1.14
CA ILE A 390 -13.71 -19.87 -1.83
C ILE A 390 -13.66 -20.47 -3.22
N ASP A 391 -14.56 -21.41 -3.52
CA ASP A 391 -14.76 -22.01 -4.84
C ASP A 391 -16.07 -21.46 -5.42
N MET A 392 -15.94 -20.47 -6.31
CA MET A 392 -17.10 -19.81 -6.92
C MET A 392 -17.70 -20.64 -8.06
N ASP A 393 -16.97 -21.63 -8.58
CA ASP A 393 -17.50 -22.56 -9.59
C ASP A 393 -18.39 -23.61 -8.93
N ALA A 394 -18.00 -24.10 -7.74
CA ALA A 394 -18.78 -25.04 -6.92
C ALA A 394 -19.73 -24.36 -5.94
N LEU A 395 -19.67 -23.04 -5.76
CA LEU A 395 -20.41 -22.26 -4.76
C LEU A 395 -20.21 -22.79 -3.34
N THR A 396 -18.94 -23.02 -2.96
CA THR A 396 -18.55 -23.53 -1.65
C THR A 396 -17.46 -22.69 -1.01
N VAL A 397 -17.40 -22.74 0.33
CA VAL A 397 -16.34 -22.08 1.11
C VAL A 397 -15.77 -23.03 2.16
N GLY A 398 -14.51 -23.39 2.00
CA GLY A 398 -13.73 -24.08 3.02
C GLY A 398 -13.32 -23.11 4.13
N VAL A 399 -13.63 -23.43 5.38
CA VAL A 399 -13.24 -22.68 6.57
C VAL A 399 -12.05 -23.35 7.20
N TYR A 400 -10.95 -22.61 7.32
CA TYR A 400 -9.65 -23.12 7.80
C TYR A 400 -9.21 -22.43 9.10
N LYS A 401 -8.56 -23.20 9.96
CA LYS A 401 -7.81 -22.68 11.12
C LYS A 401 -6.44 -23.35 11.15
N ASN A 402 -5.39 -22.56 11.20
CA ASN A 402 -4.01 -23.02 11.27
C ASN A 402 -3.69 -24.11 10.22
N GLY A 403 -4.12 -23.87 8.96
CA GLY A 403 -3.94 -24.78 7.84
C GLY A 403 -4.87 -26.01 7.79
N SER A 404 -5.66 -26.25 8.83
CA SER A 404 -6.58 -27.38 8.90
C SER A 404 -8.00 -26.97 8.47
N LEU A 405 -8.60 -27.73 7.57
CA LEU A 405 -10.00 -27.57 7.17
C LEU A 405 -10.92 -27.96 8.35
N LEU A 406 -11.77 -27.04 8.76
CA LEU A 406 -12.75 -27.28 9.85
C LEU A 406 -14.11 -27.71 9.30
N THR A 407 -14.57 -27.05 8.24
CA THR A 407 -15.84 -27.36 7.56
C THR A 407 -15.85 -26.80 6.16
N THR A 408 -16.70 -27.31 5.30
CA THR A 408 -17.01 -26.77 3.99
C THR A 408 -18.45 -26.30 3.96
N VAL A 409 -18.67 -25.00 3.78
CA VAL A 409 -19.99 -24.42 3.59
C VAL A 409 -20.41 -24.62 2.14
N THR A 410 -21.60 -25.14 1.92
CA THR A 410 -22.23 -25.32 0.60
C THR A 410 -23.45 -24.42 0.48
N GLY A 411 -23.93 -24.18 -0.74
CA GLY A 411 -25.12 -23.37 -0.96
C GLY A 411 -24.86 -21.86 -0.90
N VAL A 412 -23.66 -21.43 -1.23
CA VAL A 412 -23.35 -20.01 -1.45
C VAL A 412 -24.24 -19.50 -2.59
N THR A 413 -24.87 -18.36 -2.40
CA THR A 413 -25.81 -17.79 -3.38
C THR A 413 -25.04 -17.22 -4.57
N SER A 414 -25.39 -17.61 -5.79
CA SER A 414 -24.82 -17.04 -7.02
C SER A 414 -25.44 -15.69 -7.38
N GLY A 415 -24.79 -14.94 -8.28
CA GLY A 415 -25.32 -13.68 -8.81
C GLY A 415 -25.05 -12.44 -7.96
N PHE A 416 -24.32 -12.56 -6.86
CA PHE A 416 -23.88 -11.45 -6.04
C PHE A 416 -22.39 -11.15 -6.23
N THR A 417 -22.01 -9.89 -6.03
CA THR A 417 -20.61 -9.49 -5.91
C THR A 417 -20.18 -9.61 -4.46
N TYR A 418 -19.18 -10.43 -4.19
CA TYR A 418 -18.66 -10.69 -2.86
C TYR A 418 -17.33 -10.00 -2.62
N TYR A 419 -17.08 -9.62 -1.37
CA TYR A 419 -15.82 -9.04 -0.90
C TYR A 419 -15.30 -9.77 0.34
N PRO A 420 -13.97 -9.85 0.53
CA PRO A 420 -13.41 -10.16 1.84
C PRO A 420 -13.89 -9.12 2.86
N MET A 421 -14.32 -9.57 4.03
CA MET A 421 -14.92 -8.66 5.01
C MET A 421 -14.58 -9.07 6.44
N THR A 422 -14.30 -8.08 7.30
CA THR A 422 -14.33 -8.26 8.76
C THR A 422 -15.70 -7.82 9.29
N VAL A 423 -16.26 -8.59 10.21
CA VAL A 423 -17.54 -8.27 10.85
C VAL A 423 -17.41 -8.45 12.36
N GLY A 424 -17.57 -7.40 13.16
CA GLY A 424 -17.54 -7.48 14.62
C GLY A 424 -18.57 -8.49 15.17
N ASN A 425 -18.22 -9.22 16.21
CA ASN A 425 -19.15 -10.19 16.85
C ASN A 425 -20.29 -9.48 17.58
N SER A 426 -19.99 -8.33 18.18
CA SER A 426 -20.97 -7.45 18.82
C SER A 426 -20.54 -5.99 18.68
N SER A 427 -21.46 -5.07 18.93
CA SER A 427 -21.17 -3.62 18.98
C SER A 427 -20.34 -3.21 20.21
N ALA A 428 -20.38 -4.00 21.27
CA ALA A 428 -19.74 -3.68 22.55
C ALA A 428 -18.29 -4.14 22.66
N THR A 429 -17.78 -4.88 21.66
CA THR A 429 -16.45 -5.48 21.74
C THR A 429 -15.53 -4.91 20.67
N ALA A 430 -14.40 -4.36 21.10
CA ALA A 430 -13.32 -3.97 20.20
C ALA A 430 -12.72 -5.22 19.53
N TYR A 431 -12.33 -5.10 18.27
CA TYR A 431 -11.66 -6.18 17.57
C TYR A 431 -10.43 -5.68 16.81
N THR A 432 -9.55 -6.62 16.47
CA THR A 432 -8.43 -6.38 15.57
C THR A 432 -8.34 -7.53 14.57
N ALA A 433 -8.08 -7.20 13.31
CA ALA A 433 -7.82 -8.16 12.25
C ALA A 433 -6.61 -7.74 11.42
N PHE A 434 -5.69 -8.68 11.18
CA PHE A 434 -4.54 -8.54 10.30
C PHE A 434 -4.73 -9.43 9.08
N TRP A 435 -4.91 -8.81 7.92
CA TRP A 435 -5.23 -9.50 6.68
C TRP A 435 -3.98 -9.92 5.89
N ASN A 436 -4.11 -11.02 5.17
CA ASN A 436 -3.16 -11.48 4.17
C ASN A 436 -3.92 -11.96 2.93
N PHE A 437 -3.76 -11.24 1.83
CA PHE A 437 -4.33 -11.59 0.54
C PHE A 437 -3.31 -12.27 -0.39
N GLY A 438 -2.12 -12.65 0.15
CA GLY A 438 -1.01 -13.27 -0.56
C GLY A 438 0.16 -12.33 -0.87
N GLN A 439 0.08 -11.04 -0.51
CA GLN A 439 1.18 -10.08 -0.68
C GLN A 439 2.37 -10.34 0.24
N ARG A 440 2.20 -11.14 1.28
CA ARG A 440 3.24 -11.71 2.13
C ARG A 440 3.05 -13.22 2.24
N PRO A 441 4.06 -13.99 2.64
CA PRO A 441 3.90 -15.42 2.82
C PRO A 441 2.72 -15.75 3.73
N PHE A 442 1.88 -16.71 3.34
CA PHE A 442 0.89 -17.30 4.24
C PHE A 442 1.61 -18.16 5.29
N ALA A 443 1.10 -18.18 6.53
CA ALA A 443 1.67 -19.05 7.57
C ALA A 443 1.43 -20.53 7.24
N TYR A 444 0.33 -20.82 6.56
CA TYR A 444 -0.03 -22.17 6.10
C TYR A 444 -0.32 -22.14 4.61
N THR A 445 0.13 -23.19 3.92
CA THR A 445 -0.07 -23.32 2.47
C THR A 445 -1.55 -23.33 2.11
N PRO A 446 -2.02 -22.42 1.23
CA PRO A 446 -3.38 -22.48 0.72
C PRO A 446 -3.71 -23.83 0.06
N PRO A 447 -4.97 -24.26 0.04
CA PRO A 447 -5.37 -25.48 -0.65
C PRO A 447 -4.99 -25.43 -2.14
N THR A 448 -4.66 -26.57 -2.70
CA THR A 448 -4.23 -26.68 -4.09
C THR A 448 -5.26 -26.12 -5.07
N GLY A 449 -4.81 -25.27 -6.00
CA GLY A 449 -5.64 -24.64 -7.02
C GLY A 449 -6.29 -23.32 -6.61
N TYR A 450 -6.20 -22.93 -5.33
CA TYR A 450 -6.68 -21.63 -4.88
C TYR A 450 -5.65 -20.53 -5.13
N LYS A 451 -6.14 -19.35 -5.51
CA LYS A 451 -5.33 -18.20 -5.92
C LYS A 451 -5.47 -17.04 -4.93
N ALA A 452 -4.41 -16.28 -4.78
CA ALA A 452 -4.41 -15.01 -4.05
C ALA A 452 -5.28 -13.96 -4.78
N LEU A 453 -5.91 -13.06 -4.03
CA LEU A 453 -6.73 -11.99 -4.58
C LEU A 453 -5.85 -10.78 -4.97
N ASN A 454 -5.44 -10.76 -6.23
CA ASN A 454 -4.59 -9.72 -6.80
C ASN A 454 -4.87 -9.55 -8.30
N THR A 455 -4.37 -8.46 -8.89
CA THR A 455 -4.64 -8.09 -10.28
C THR A 455 -4.16 -9.12 -11.31
N PHE A 456 -3.12 -9.91 -11.03
CA PHE A 456 -2.64 -10.94 -11.95
C PHE A 456 -3.59 -12.13 -12.05
N ASN A 457 -4.21 -12.49 -10.93
CA ASN A 457 -5.08 -13.65 -10.84
C ASN A 457 -6.53 -13.35 -11.26
N LEU A 458 -6.93 -12.09 -11.33
CA LEU A 458 -8.27 -11.70 -11.81
C LEU A 458 -8.50 -12.18 -13.24
N PRO A 459 -9.76 -12.57 -13.60
CA PRO A 459 -10.09 -13.08 -14.92
C PRO A 459 -9.87 -12.08 -16.04
#